data_3a1313aea21130d5e26a205c88ff72ad
#
_entry.id   3a1313aea21130d5e26a205c88ff72ad
#
_cell.length_a   1.000
_cell.length_b   1.000
_cell.length_c   1.000
_cell.angle_alpha   90.00
_cell.angle_beta   90.00
_cell.angle_gamma   90.00
#
_symmetry.space_group_name_H-M   'P 1'
#
loop_
_entity.id
_entity.type
_entity.pdbx_description
1 polymer ?
#
loop_
_entity_poly.entity_id
_entity_poly.type
_entity_poly.pdbx_seq_one_letter_code
_entity_poly.pdbx_strand_id
1 'polypeptide(L)'
;MKRILALAVVALLGTATLSAQTRMLAHRGGKAEQDENTLAAFKATYDAGCHGFETDIHITADGKYVVMHDGLLDRTTTGSGRIEQLSSAYIRTISTKAGNPVPFLEDILDFFKTCEGLYVEFEMKTNQEFYPEELLHKYCEDVYSMVMAAKPKDALFVFTSFDPRPLLYLRAHHPDAEVMYITGKPCSHETVDLCKALGINRLAATVNASSRESVKYAHQNGLLVSLWPGEKCADSHMAFLMGSDYLCTDIPLELMQYIKDNNLPIKY
;
A
#
# COMPACT_ATOMS: atom_id res chain seq x y z
N MET A 1 22.72 37.50 56.05
CA MET A 1 21.53 37.08 55.24
C MET A 1 21.91 37.11 53.76
N LYS A 2 22.23 35.98 53.17
CA LYS A 2 22.55 35.83 51.73
C LYS A 2 21.30 35.33 51.04
N ARG A 3 20.75 36.14 50.12
CA ARG A 3 19.63 35.74 49.26
C ARG A 3 20.19 34.97 48.07
N ILE A 4 19.81 33.71 47.96
CA ILE A 4 20.07 32.86 46.78
C ILE A 4 18.96 33.13 45.80
N LEU A 5 19.31 33.69 44.62
CA LEU A 5 18.43 33.89 43.51
C LEU A 5 18.43 32.59 42.68
N ALA A 6 17.34 31.83 42.71
CA ALA A 6 17.17 30.67 41.84
C ALA A 6 16.71 31.12 40.44
N LEU A 7 17.59 30.99 39.45
CA LEU A 7 17.22 31.16 38.04
C LEU A 7 16.49 29.89 37.56
N ALA A 8 15.21 30.01 37.31
CA ALA A 8 14.46 28.97 36.62
C ALA A 8 14.74 29.08 35.10
N VAL A 9 15.52 28.15 34.58
CA VAL A 9 15.68 27.94 33.12
C VAL A 9 14.46 27.22 32.62
N VAL A 10 13.54 27.93 32.00
CA VAL A 10 12.43 27.31 31.22
C VAL A 10 13.02 26.84 29.89
N ALA A 11 13.31 25.55 29.80
CA ALA A 11 13.64 24.90 28.53
C ALA A 11 12.35 24.85 27.69
N LEU A 12 12.19 25.74 26.71
CA LEU A 12 11.23 25.59 25.63
C LEU A 12 11.70 24.39 24.78
N LEU A 13 11.19 23.21 25.08
CA LEU A 13 11.19 22.10 24.16
C LEU A 13 10.24 22.45 23.01
N GLY A 14 10.79 23.11 21.99
CA GLY A 14 10.15 23.21 20.71
C GLY A 14 9.98 21.79 20.15
N THR A 15 8.78 21.23 20.27
CA THR A 15 8.40 20.06 19.48
C THR A 15 8.39 20.50 18.03
N ALA A 16 9.53 20.36 17.34
CA ALA A 16 9.54 20.30 15.91
C ALA A 16 8.68 19.07 15.55
N THR A 17 7.42 19.30 15.25
CA THR A 17 6.64 18.33 14.49
C THR A 17 7.38 18.18 13.17
N LEU A 18 8.21 17.13 13.03
CA LEU A 18 8.55 16.64 11.71
C LEU A 18 7.18 16.32 11.07
N SER A 19 6.69 17.25 10.24
CA SER A 19 5.63 16.95 9.32
C SER A 19 6.18 15.80 8.48
N ALA A 20 5.70 14.58 8.71
CA ALA A 20 6.05 13.46 7.85
C ALA A 20 5.68 13.91 6.43
N GLN A 21 6.68 13.90 5.54
CA GLN A 21 6.47 14.31 4.17
C GLN A 21 5.56 13.28 3.52
N THR A 22 4.40 13.71 3.00
CA THR A 22 3.49 12.82 2.26
C THR A 22 4.25 12.05 1.19
N ARG A 23 4.03 10.76 1.10
CA ARG A 23 4.66 9.90 0.09
C ARG A 23 3.64 9.42 -0.93
N MET A 24 3.98 9.53 -2.20
CA MET A 24 3.19 9.02 -3.32
C MET A 24 3.48 7.54 -3.56
N LEU A 25 2.44 6.78 -3.92
CA LEU A 25 2.49 5.37 -4.31
C LEU A 25 1.84 5.20 -5.68
N ALA A 26 2.50 4.45 -6.55
CA ALA A 26 1.94 4.05 -7.84
C ALA A 26 0.99 2.85 -7.65
N HIS A 27 -0.32 3.09 -7.73
CA HIS A 27 -1.38 2.09 -7.65
C HIS A 27 -1.24 1.08 -8.78
N ARG A 28 -0.95 -0.19 -8.46
CA ARG A 28 -0.69 -1.28 -9.43
C ARG A 28 0.41 -0.93 -10.46
N GLY A 29 1.41 -0.14 -10.03
CA GLY A 29 2.45 0.37 -10.91
C GLY A 29 2.05 1.58 -11.76
N GLY A 30 0.83 2.13 -11.60
CA GLY A 30 0.30 3.29 -12.36
C GLY A 30 -0.77 2.89 -13.38
N LYS A 31 -1.87 2.32 -12.93
CA LYS A 31 -2.88 1.64 -13.76
C LYS A 31 -3.54 2.50 -14.85
N ALA A 32 -3.51 3.83 -14.76
CA ALA A 32 -4.06 4.69 -15.80
C ALA A 32 -3.04 5.07 -16.88
N GLU A 33 -1.75 4.85 -16.62
CA GLU A 33 -0.65 5.19 -17.51
C GLU A 33 0.12 3.97 -18.00
N GLN A 34 -0.01 2.84 -17.30
CA GLN A 34 0.73 1.60 -17.54
C GLN A 34 -0.23 0.41 -17.59
N ASP A 35 0.27 -0.73 -18.05
CA ASP A 35 -0.43 -2.01 -17.97
C ASP A 35 -0.37 -2.53 -16.52
N GLU A 36 -1.48 -2.38 -15.80
CA GLU A 36 -1.57 -2.58 -14.35
C GLU A 36 -0.99 -3.90 -13.86
N ASN A 37 -0.31 -3.86 -12.70
CA ASN A 37 0.23 -5.04 -12.04
C ASN A 37 1.20 -5.87 -12.91
N THR A 38 1.92 -5.25 -13.84
CA THR A 38 2.95 -5.93 -14.63
C THR A 38 4.36 -5.54 -14.20
N LEU A 39 5.31 -6.44 -14.40
CA LEU A 39 6.73 -6.15 -14.17
C LEU A 39 7.20 -4.94 -15.01
N ALA A 40 6.66 -4.80 -16.22
CA ALA A 40 6.96 -3.67 -17.10
C ALA A 40 6.50 -2.34 -16.50
N ALA A 41 5.28 -2.30 -15.91
CA ALA A 41 4.75 -1.12 -15.24
C ALA A 41 5.62 -0.71 -14.04
N PHE A 42 5.94 -1.65 -13.15
CA PHE A 42 6.78 -1.38 -11.97
C PHE A 42 8.16 -0.86 -12.36
N LYS A 43 8.80 -1.47 -13.36
CA LYS A 43 10.10 -1.01 -13.88
C LYS A 43 10.05 0.39 -14.47
N ALA A 44 9.10 0.64 -15.38
CA ALA A 44 8.97 1.94 -16.02
C ALA A 44 8.72 3.07 -15.01
N THR A 45 7.88 2.82 -14.02
CA THR A 45 7.55 3.80 -12.98
C THR A 45 8.70 3.99 -11.99
N TYR A 46 9.44 2.93 -11.64
CA TYR A 46 10.67 3.02 -10.84
C TYR A 46 11.77 3.81 -11.56
N ASP A 47 12.02 3.51 -12.84
CA ASP A 47 13.02 4.19 -13.66
C ASP A 47 12.70 5.68 -13.86
N ALA A 48 11.43 6.06 -13.79
CA ALA A 48 10.99 7.45 -13.78
C ALA A 48 11.23 8.16 -12.43
N GLY A 49 11.57 7.42 -11.37
CA GLY A 49 11.93 7.94 -10.04
C GLY A 49 10.86 7.77 -8.97
N CYS A 50 9.81 7.02 -9.21
CA CYS A 50 8.83 6.66 -8.17
C CYS A 50 9.31 5.43 -7.41
N HIS A 51 9.45 5.56 -6.08
CA HIS A 51 9.91 4.49 -5.20
C HIS A 51 8.80 3.98 -4.26
N GLY A 52 7.56 4.41 -4.48
CA GLY A 52 6.38 3.96 -3.78
C GLY A 52 5.46 3.14 -4.69
N PHE A 53 5.03 1.96 -4.26
CA PHE A 53 4.17 1.07 -5.05
C PHE A 53 3.06 0.46 -4.20
N GLU A 54 1.99 0.09 -4.88
CA GLU A 54 0.96 -0.80 -4.38
C GLU A 54 0.77 -1.93 -5.39
N THR A 55 0.46 -3.15 -4.92
CA THR A 55 0.27 -4.34 -5.75
C THR A 55 -0.63 -5.36 -5.06
N ASP A 56 -1.28 -6.21 -5.86
CA ASP A 56 -2.35 -7.12 -5.44
C ASP A 56 -1.92 -8.59 -5.58
N ILE A 57 -2.26 -9.44 -4.59
CA ILE A 57 -1.83 -10.84 -4.57
C ILE A 57 -3.03 -11.78 -4.43
N HIS A 58 -3.15 -12.74 -5.36
CA HIS A 58 -4.07 -13.88 -5.31
C HIS A 58 -3.31 -15.20 -5.23
N ILE A 59 -3.98 -16.27 -4.78
CA ILE A 59 -3.44 -17.64 -4.83
C ILE A 59 -4.10 -18.43 -5.97
N THR A 60 -3.34 -19.25 -6.68
CA THR A 60 -3.85 -20.18 -7.69
C THR A 60 -4.32 -21.50 -7.06
N ALA A 61 -5.07 -22.32 -7.82
CA ALA A 61 -5.52 -23.64 -7.36
C ALA A 61 -4.38 -24.57 -6.94
N ASP A 62 -3.20 -24.42 -7.52
CA ASP A 62 -1.98 -25.20 -7.21
C ASP A 62 -1.02 -24.47 -6.25
N GLY A 63 -1.50 -23.42 -5.57
CA GLY A 63 -0.78 -22.76 -4.48
C GLY A 63 0.36 -21.83 -4.91
N LYS A 64 0.28 -21.23 -6.09
CA LYS A 64 1.21 -20.16 -6.53
C LYS A 64 0.56 -18.79 -6.37
N TYR A 65 1.36 -17.73 -6.28
CA TYR A 65 0.90 -16.39 -5.98
C TYR A 65 0.99 -15.51 -7.22
N VAL A 66 -0.17 -15.05 -7.72
CA VAL A 66 -0.32 -14.23 -8.93
C VAL A 66 -0.51 -12.78 -8.55
N VAL A 67 0.17 -11.88 -9.26
CA VAL A 67 0.01 -10.43 -9.09
C VAL A 67 -1.06 -9.95 -10.05
N MET A 68 -2.25 -9.68 -9.51
CA MET A 68 -3.43 -9.20 -10.25
C MET A 68 -4.46 -8.62 -9.28
N HIS A 69 -5.19 -7.59 -9.71
CA HIS A 69 -6.23 -6.97 -8.88
C HIS A 69 -7.52 -7.80 -8.80
N ASP A 70 -8.04 -8.21 -9.95
CA ASP A 70 -9.31 -8.93 -10.01
C ASP A 70 -9.10 -10.43 -9.76
N GLY A 71 -10.02 -11.06 -9.05
CA GLY A 71 -10.04 -12.52 -8.95
C GLY A 71 -10.41 -13.23 -10.26
N LEU A 72 -10.85 -12.49 -11.29
CA LEU A 72 -11.15 -12.98 -12.64
C LEU A 72 -10.13 -12.43 -13.64
N LEU A 73 -9.63 -13.29 -14.53
CA LEU A 73 -8.65 -12.93 -15.57
C LEU A 73 -9.21 -12.01 -16.67
N ASP A 74 -10.52 -11.99 -16.83
CA ASP A 74 -11.24 -11.53 -18.03
C ASP A 74 -11.05 -10.04 -18.37
N ARG A 75 -10.90 -9.16 -17.36
CA ARG A 75 -10.80 -7.71 -17.59
C ARG A 75 -9.46 -7.29 -18.20
N THR A 76 -8.36 -7.82 -17.68
CA THR A 76 -7.01 -7.34 -18.01
C THR A 76 -6.20 -8.31 -18.86
N THR A 77 -6.62 -9.58 -19.00
CA THR A 77 -5.84 -10.61 -19.71
C THR A 77 -6.55 -11.17 -20.94
N THR A 78 -5.82 -11.99 -21.71
CA THR A 78 -6.34 -12.79 -22.84
C THR A 78 -6.99 -14.10 -22.36
N GLY A 79 -6.85 -14.46 -21.08
CA GLY A 79 -7.46 -15.63 -20.46
C GLY A 79 -8.82 -15.32 -19.84
N SER A 80 -9.43 -16.33 -19.26
CA SER A 80 -10.70 -16.22 -18.54
C SER A 80 -10.75 -17.17 -17.35
N GLY A 81 -11.64 -16.86 -16.41
CA GLY A 81 -11.90 -17.67 -15.23
C GLY A 81 -11.26 -17.12 -13.95
N ARG A 82 -11.57 -17.79 -12.85
CA ARG A 82 -11.17 -17.35 -11.50
C ARG A 82 -9.80 -17.90 -11.11
N ILE A 83 -8.91 -17.02 -10.65
CA ILE A 83 -7.52 -17.34 -10.32
C ILE A 83 -7.44 -18.49 -9.30
N GLU A 84 -8.24 -18.47 -8.25
CA GLU A 84 -8.25 -19.49 -7.20
C GLU A 84 -8.68 -20.88 -7.70
N GLN A 85 -9.25 -20.97 -8.89
CA GLN A 85 -9.71 -22.21 -9.53
C GLN A 85 -8.82 -22.65 -10.71
N LEU A 86 -7.80 -21.86 -11.06
CA LEU A 86 -6.92 -22.09 -12.19
C LEU A 86 -5.52 -22.49 -11.74
N SER A 87 -4.85 -23.31 -12.56
CA SER A 87 -3.45 -23.66 -12.30
C SER A 87 -2.50 -22.55 -12.74
N SER A 88 -1.38 -22.43 -12.05
CA SER A 88 -0.29 -21.53 -12.44
C SER A 88 0.23 -21.83 -13.85
N ALA A 89 0.25 -23.12 -14.24
CA ALA A 89 0.65 -23.54 -15.58
C ALA A 89 -0.22 -22.92 -16.67
N TYR A 90 -1.55 -22.82 -16.47
CA TYR A 90 -2.45 -22.14 -17.41
C TYR A 90 -2.18 -20.63 -17.42
N ILE A 91 -2.08 -20.00 -16.25
CA ILE A 91 -1.88 -18.54 -16.15
C ILE A 91 -0.56 -18.13 -16.82
N ARG A 92 0.48 -18.96 -16.79
CA ARG A 92 1.75 -18.68 -17.49
C ARG A 92 1.64 -18.78 -19.03
N THR A 93 0.54 -19.31 -19.59
CA THR A 93 0.31 -19.39 -21.05
C THR A 93 -0.43 -18.19 -21.62
N ILE A 94 -0.98 -17.32 -20.76
CA ILE A 94 -1.73 -16.14 -21.17
C ILE A 94 -0.91 -14.85 -20.94
N SER A 95 -1.37 -13.78 -21.56
CA SER A 95 -0.79 -12.44 -21.39
C SER A 95 -1.86 -11.44 -20.96
N THR A 96 -1.45 -10.26 -20.53
CA THR A 96 -2.34 -9.12 -20.45
C THR A 96 -2.84 -8.75 -21.86
N LYS A 97 -3.90 -7.95 -21.93
CA LYS A 97 -4.42 -7.45 -23.23
C LYS A 97 -3.41 -6.53 -23.95
N ALA A 98 -2.47 -5.94 -23.20
CA ALA A 98 -1.35 -5.18 -23.77
C ALA A 98 -0.16 -6.05 -24.17
N GLY A 99 -0.21 -7.38 -23.96
CA GLY A 99 0.80 -8.35 -24.40
C GLY A 99 1.90 -8.64 -23.40
N ASN A 100 1.84 -8.11 -22.17
CA ASN A 100 2.81 -8.43 -21.11
C ASN A 100 2.49 -9.79 -20.47
N PRO A 101 3.49 -10.55 -20.00
CA PRO A 101 3.26 -11.72 -19.16
C PRO A 101 2.48 -11.35 -17.90
N VAL A 102 1.56 -12.22 -17.45
CA VAL A 102 0.95 -12.09 -16.13
C VAL A 102 2.00 -12.47 -15.08
N PRO A 103 2.42 -11.54 -14.19
CA PRO A 103 3.50 -11.85 -13.27
C PRO A 103 3.01 -12.67 -12.07
N PHE A 104 3.93 -13.46 -11.54
CA PHE A 104 3.79 -14.06 -10.23
C PHE A 104 4.51 -13.22 -9.18
N LEU A 105 4.19 -13.43 -7.91
CA LEU A 105 4.79 -12.66 -6.82
C LEU A 105 6.32 -12.73 -6.84
N GLU A 106 6.88 -13.91 -7.12
CA GLU A 106 8.33 -14.09 -7.25
C GLU A 106 8.96 -13.18 -8.31
N ASP A 107 8.29 -12.98 -9.46
CA ASP A 107 8.80 -12.15 -10.57
C ASP A 107 8.92 -10.68 -10.14
N ILE A 108 7.94 -10.19 -9.37
CA ILE A 108 7.92 -8.81 -8.85
C ILE A 108 8.92 -8.66 -7.69
N LEU A 109 8.99 -9.64 -6.79
CA LEU A 109 9.92 -9.62 -5.68
C LEU A 109 11.38 -9.68 -6.15
N ASP A 110 11.69 -10.43 -7.21
CA ASP A 110 13.03 -10.47 -7.78
C ASP A 110 13.45 -9.09 -8.36
N PHE A 111 12.51 -8.32 -8.90
CA PHE A 111 12.77 -6.94 -9.26
C PHE A 111 12.95 -6.05 -8.03
N PHE A 112 12.04 -6.11 -7.07
CA PHE A 112 12.10 -5.24 -5.87
C PHE A 112 13.37 -5.46 -5.04
N LYS A 113 13.95 -6.66 -5.03
CA LYS A 113 15.28 -6.93 -4.41
C LYS A 113 16.40 -6.05 -4.97
N THR A 114 16.28 -5.59 -6.21
CA THR A 114 17.31 -4.78 -6.89
C THR A 114 17.08 -3.28 -6.74
N CYS A 115 15.96 -2.87 -6.14
CA CYS A 115 15.56 -1.48 -5.98
C CYS A 115 15.96 -0.93 -4.60
N GLU A 116 16.17 0.38 -4.52
CA GLU A 116 16.53 1.09 -3.28
C GLU A 116 15.40 2.03 -2.84
N GLY A 117 15.29 2.27 -1.53
CA GLY A 117 14.39 3.25 -0.94
C GLY A 117 12.91 2.94 -1.12
N LEU A 118 12.53 1.69 -1.33
CA LEU A 118 11.15 1.29 -1.62
C LEU A 118 10.21 1.46 -0.42
N TYR A 119 8.99 1.85 -0.75
CA TYR A 119 7.80 1.62 0.05
C TYR A 119 6.81 0.81 -0.80
N VAL A 120 6.36 -0.34 -0.32
CA VAL A 120 5.44 -1.19 -1.08
C VAL A 120 4.28 -1.65 -0.19
N GLU A 121 3.05 -1.43 -0.68
CA GLU A 121 1.83 -1.99 -0.12
C GLU A 121 1.46 -3.25 -0.90
N PHE A 122 1.44 -4.40 -0.21
CA PHE A 122 1.04 -5.69 -0.77
C PHE A 122 -0.39 -6.01 -0.34
N GLU A 123 -1.37 -5.80 -1.24
CA GLU A 123 -2.75 -6.10 -0.95
C GLU A 123 -3.03 -7.62 -1.01
N MET A 124 -3.40 -8.17 0.12
CA MET A 124 -3.78 -9.56 0.28
C MET A 124 -5.25 -9.72 -0.12
N LYS A 125 -5.50 -10.17 -1.36
CA LYS A 125 -6.84 -10.33 -1.97
C LYS A 125 -7.51 -11.60 -1.46
N THR A 126 -8.06 -11.53 -0.25
CA THR A 126 -8.77 -12.65 0.36
C THR A 126 -10.27 -12.37 0.46
N ASN A 127 -11.08 -13.42 0.35
CA ASN A 127 -12.50 -13.38 0.69
C ASN A 127 -12.93 -14.73 1.31
N GLN A 128 -14.04 -14.72 2.04
CA GLN A 128 -14.47 -15.92 2.80
C GLN A 128 -14.82 -17.11 1.91
N GLU A 129 -15.30 -16.87 0.70
CA GLU A 129 -15.73 -17.93 -0.21
C GLU A 129 -14.56 -18.80 -0.71
N PHE A 130 -13.44 -18.14 -1.06
CA PHE A 130 -12.29 -18.84 -1.67
C PHE A 130 -11.12 -19.03 -0.71
N TYR A 131 -11.15 -18.40 0.46
CA TYR A 131 -10.09 -18.48 1.48
C TYR A 131 -10.66 -19.01 2.82
N PRO A 132 -10.96 -20.33 2.91
CA PRO A 132 -11.25 -20.93 4.22
C PRO A 132 -10.03 -20.80 5.14
N GLU A 133 -10.24 -20.96 6.45
CA GLU A 133 -9.25 -20.64 7.48
C GLU A 133 -7.88 -21.31 7.24
N GLU A 134 -7.85 -22.60 6.92
CA GLU A 134 -6.59 -23.32 6.68
C GLU A 134 -5.82 -22.75 5.48
N LEU A 135 -6.51 -22.48 4.37
CA LEU A 135 -5.90 -21.88 3.18
C LEU A 135 -5.47 -20.43 3.46
N LEU A 136 -6.27 -19.68 4.20
CA LEU A 136 -5.93 -18.32 4.61
C LEU A 136 -4.64 -18.28 5.43
N HIS A 137 -4.49 -19.16 6.42
CA HIS A 137 -3.29 -19.25 7.23
C HIS A 137 -2.06 -19.58 6.39
N LYS A 138 -2.17 -20.60 5.52
CA LYS A 138 -1.09 -20.95 4.59
C LYS A 138 -0.73 -19.78 3.67
N TYR A 139 -1.72 -19.10 3.11
CA TYR A 139 -1.53 -17.92 2.26
C TYR A 139 -0.79 -16.81 3.00
N CYS A 140 -1.18 -16.52 4.24
CA CYS A 140 -0.52 -15.50 5.07
C CYS A 140 0.95 -15.82 5.34
N GLU A 141 1.25 -17.07 5.73
CA GLU A 141 2.62 -17.52 6.01
C GLU A 141 3.51 -17.46 4.77
N ASP A 142 3.02 -17.97 3.65
CA ASP A 142 3.80 -18.03 2.42
C ASP A 142 4.07 -16.61 1.86
N VAL A 143 3.02 -15.76 1.78
CA VAL A 143 3.17 -14.40 1.29
C VAL A 143 4.10 -13.60 2.20
N TYR A 144 3.91 -13.68 3.52
CA TYR A 144 4.81 -13.02 4.48
C TYR A 144 6.26 -13.46 4.28
N SER A 145 6.50 -14.76 4.24
CA SER A 145 7.84 -15.32 4.11
C SER A 145 8.52 -14.90 2.81
N MET A 146 7.79 -14.96 1.68
CA MET A 146 8.31 -14.56 0.36
C MET A 146 8.65 -13.07 0.33
N VAL A 147 7.72 -12.22 0.79
CA VAL A 147 7.86 -10.76 0.78
C VAL A 147 9.01 -10.33 1.68
N MET A 148 9.08 -10.86 2.90
CA MET A 148 10.13 -10.48 3.86
C MET A 148 11.52 -11.00 3.47
N ALA A 149 11.62 -12.17 2.83
CA ALA A 149 12.88 -12.67 2.29
C ALA A 149 13.42 -11.83 1.12
N ALA A 150 12.53 -11.13 0.43
CA ALA A 150 12.88 -10.26 -0.70
C ALA A 150 13.13 -8.79 -0.30
N LYS A 151 12.82 -8.41 0.95
CA LYS A 151 12.83 -7.03 1.40
C LYS A 151 14.25 -6.44 1.47
N PRO A 152 14.57 -5.38 0.69
CA PRO A 152 15.80 -4.61 0.88
C PRO A 152 15.87 -4.00 2.28
N LYS A 153 17.09 -3.76 2.79
CA LYS A 153 17.30 -3.24 4.15
C LYS A 153 16.69 -1.86 4.38
N ASP A 154 16.68 -1.03 3.37
CA ASP A 154 16.18 0.34 3.36
C ASP A 154 14.71 0.45 2.90
N ALA A 155 14.06 -0.68 2.61
CA ALA A 155 12.68 -0.72 2.19
C ALA A 155 11.71 -0.83 3.37
N LEU A 156 10.51 -0.29 3.18
CA LEU A 156 9.34 -0.52 4.04
C LEU A 156 8.28 -1.27 3.24
N PHE A 157 7.98 -2.50 3.66
CA PHE A 157 6.94 -3.35 3.08
C PHE A 157 5.77 -3.45 4.06
N VAL A 158 4.56 -3.24 3.55
CA VAL A 158 3.31 -3.19 4.32
C VAL A 158 2.33 -4.18 3.72
N PHE A 159 1.77 -5.06 4.54
CA PHE A 159 0.70 -5.98 4.14
C PHE A 159 -0.64 -5.30 4.32
N THR A 160 -1.43 -5.26 3.26
CA THR A 160 -2.70 -4.52 3.27
C THR A 160 -3.86 -5.43 2.89
N SER A 161 -5.07 -5.16 3.38
CA SER A 161 -6.27 -5.91 2.97
C SER A 161 -7.55 -5.18 3.34
N PHE A 162 -8.61 -5.38 2.53
CA PHE A 162 -10.00 -5.07 2.92
C PHE A 162 -10.56 -6.10 3.90
N ASP A 163 -10.04 -7.33 3.87
CA ASP A 163 -10.39 -8.39 4.82
C ASP A 163 -9.51 -8.27 6.06
N PRO A 164 -10.06 -8.08 7.26
CA PRO A 164 -9.24 -7.97 8.46
C PRO A 164 -8.56 -9.30 8.86
N ARG A 165 -9.03 -10.46 8.39
CA ARG A 165 -8.53 -11.78 8.82
C ARG A 165 -7.04 -11.99 8.56
N PRO A 166 -6.48 -11.74 7.33
CA PRO A 166 -5.05 -11.88 7.09
C PRO A 166 -4.22 -10.90 7.93
N LEU A 167 -4.71 -9.68 8.15
CA LEU A 167 -4.02 -8.68 8.96
C LEU A 167 -3.93 -9.09 10.44
N LEU A 168 -5.04 -9.60 10.98
CA LEU A 168 -5.09 -10.11 12.36
C LEU A 168 -4.21 -11.36 12.53
N TYR A 169 -4.19 -12.24 11.52
CA TYR A 169 -3.30 -13.39 11.50
C TYR A 169 -1.82 -12.96 11.55
N LEU A 170 -1.40 -12.06 10.66
CA LEU A 170 -0.03 -11.55 10.63
C LEU A 170 0.35 -10.89 11.96
N ARG A 171 -0.50 -10.07 12.54
CA ARG A 171 -0.22 -9.45 13.84
C ARG A 171 -0.03 -10.45 14.96
N ALA A 172 -0.75 -11.58 14.93
CA ALA A 172 -0.65 -12.62 15.96
C ALA A 172 0.62 -13.47 15.83
N HIS A 173 1.08 -13.76 14.60
CA HIS A 173 2.17 -14.68 14.32
C HIS A 173 3.47 -13.97 13.92
N HIS A 174 3.38 -12.77 13.37
CA HIS A 174 4.49 -11.92 12.91
C HIS A 174 4.34 -10.49 13.48
N PRO A 175 4.64 -10.27 14.76
CA PRO A 175 4.37 -8.98 15.43
C PRO A 175 5.20 -7.80 14.88
N ASP A 176 6.23 -8.08 14.11
CA ASP A 176 7.06 -7.12 13.37
C ASP A 176 6.51 -6.79 11.97
N ALA A 177 5.45 -7.48 11.52
CA ALA A 177 4.79 -7.17 10.25
C ALA A 177 4.08 -5.81 10.31
N GLU A 178 4.39 -4.94 9.36
CA GLU A 178 3.62 -3.72 9.15
C GLU A 178 2.33 -4.07 8.42
N VAL A 179 1.19 -3.76 9.02
CA VAL A 179 -0.13 -4.09 8.46
C VAL A 179 -1.01 -2.85 8.35
N MET A 180 -1.84 -2.79 7.30
CA MET A 180 -2.76 -1.69 7.04
C MET A 180 -4.14 -2.20 6.64
N TYR A 181 -5.17 -1.67 7.28
CA TYR A 181 -6.56 -1.96 6.91
C TYR A 181 -7.00 -1.03 5.76
N ILE A 182 -7.55 -1.61 4.69
CA ILE A 182 -8.12 -0.86 3.56
C ILE A 182 -9.64 -0.83 3.70
N THR A 183 -10.22 0.31 3.37
CA THR A 183 -11.69 0.46 3.32
C THR A 183 -12.13 1.31 2.13
N GLY A 184 -13.29 0.97 1.55
CA GLY A 184 -13.99 1.80 0.57
C GLY A 184 -14.73 3.00 1.17
N LYS A 185 -14.61 3.21 2.49
CA LYS A 185 -15.18 4.35 3.20
C LYS A 185 -14.13 5.47 3.33
N PRO A 186 -14.56 6.73 3.57
CA PRO A 186 -13.64 7.82 3.88
C PRO A 186 -12.92 7.60 5.21
N CYS A 187 -11.78 8.27 5.40
CA CYS A 187 -11.21 8.46 6.71
C CYS A 187 -12.21 9.24 7.60
N SER A 188 -12.63 8.65 8.68
CA SER A 188 -13.65 9.16 9.61
C SER A 188 -13.38 8.64 11.02
N HIS A 189 -14.08 9.17 12.03
CA HIS A 189 -14.00 8.63 13.39
C HIS A 189 -14.36 7.13 13.41
N GLU A 190 -15.40 6.71 12.67
CA GLU A 190 -15.83 5.30 12.59
C GLU A 190 -14.71 4.39 12.08
N THR A 191 -14.06 4.76 10.96
CA THR A 191 -13.00 3.93 10.35
C THR A 191 -11.72 3.94 11.18
N VAL A 192 -11.40 5.05 11.83
CA VAL A 192 -10.27 5.14 12.77
C VAL A 192 -10.52 4.28 14.00
N ASP A 193 -11.72 4.36 14.60
CA ASP A 193 -12.05 3.57 15.80
C ASP A 193 -12.12 2.07 15.49
N LEU A 194 -12.54 1.69 14.26
CA LEU A 194 -12.45 0.31 13.79
C LEU A 194 -10.99 -0.18 13.74
N CYS A 195 -10.08 0.59 13.14
CA CYS A 195 -8.66 0.24 13.10
C CYS A 195 -8.08 0.06 14.51
N LYS A 196 -8.43 0.95 15.44
CA LYS A 196 -8.03 0.82 16.85
C LYS A 196 -8.55 -0.45 17.50
N ALA A 197 -9.83 -0.79 17.25
CA ALA A 197 -10.44 -2.01 17.77
C ALA A 197 -9.75 -3.28 17.22
N LEU A 198 -9.29 -3.24 15.96
CA LEU A 198 -8.48 -4.29 15.34
C LEU A 198 -7.02 -4.26 15.79
N GLY A 199 -6.60 -3.23 16.55
CA GLY A 199 -5.21 -3.01 16.95
C GLY A 199 -4.29 -2.65 15.78
N ILE A 200 -4.81 -2.13 14.67
CA ILE A 200 -4.06 -1.74 13.46
C ILE A 200 -3.81 -0.23 13.49
N ASN A 201 -2.58 0.19 13.22
CA ASN A 201 -2.16 1.59 13.28
C ASN A 201 -1.97 2.25 11.91
N ARG A 202 -2.50 1.63 10.83
CA ARG A 202 -2.48 2.17 9.47
C ARG A 202 -3.84 1.98 8.82
N LEU A 203 -4.35 3.02 8.18
CA LEU A 203 -5.64 3.05 7.50
C LEU A 203 -5.47 3.53 6.07
N ALA A 204 -5.88 2.72 5.09
CA ALA A 204 -6.11 3.18 3.72
C ALA A 204 -7.60 3.46 3.52
N ALA A 205 -7.95 4.68 3.17
CA ALA A 205 -9.32 5.16 3.03
C ALA A 205 -9.51 5.95 1.73
N THR A 206 -10.77 6.12 1.30
CA THR A 206 -11.01 6.88 0.07
C THR A 206 -10.73 8.37 0.27
N VAL A 207 -10.13 9.02 -0.73
CA VAL A 207 -9.92 10.47 -0.73
C VAL A 207 -11.25 11.22 -0.71
N ASN A 208 -12.26 10.69 -1.42
CA ASN A 208 -13.60 11.25 -1.45
C ASN A 208 -14.25 11.19 -0.06
N ALA A 209 -14.82 12.32 0.36
CA ALA A 209 -15.46 12.52 1.66
C ALA A 209 -14.53 12.36 2.89
N SER A 210 -13.23 12.17 2.70
CA SER A 210 -12.23 12.37 3.77
C SER A 210 -12.01 13.85 4.04
N SER A 211 -11.52 14.19 5.22
CA SER A 211 -11.28 15.58 5.61
C SER A 211 -9.96 15.71 6.40
N ARG A 212 -9.42 16.93 6.41
CA ARG A 212 -8.26 17.26 7.24
C ARG A 212 -8.52 17.00 8.74
N GLU A 213 -9.74 17.22 9.20
CA GLU A 213 -10.13 16.95 10.58
C GLU A 213 -10.07 15.45 10.89
N SER A 214 -10.60 14.60 9.99
CA SER A 214 -10.58 13.15 10.18
C SER A 214 -9.16 12.57 10.10
N VAL A 215 -8.31 13.06 9.20
CA VAL A 215 -6.89 12.66 9.15
C VAL A 215 -6.17 13.09 10.44
N LYS A 216 -6.42 14.31 10.93
CA LYS A 216 -5.88 14.76 12.22
C LYS A 216 -6.35 13.88 13.38
N TYR A 217 -7.63 13.47 13.37
CA TYR A 217 -8.15 12.55 14.38
C TYR A 217 -7.45 11.19 14.32
N ALA A 218 -7.17 10.66 13.12
CA ALA A 218 -6.39 9.44 12.94
C ALA A 218 -4.98 9.58 13.56
N HIS A 219 -4.28 10.66 13.25
CA HIS A 219 -2.94 10.94 13.81
C HIS A 219 -2.96 11.07 15.34
N GLN A 220 -3.96 11.74 15.91
CA GLN A 220 -4.12 11.86 17.36
C GLN A 220 -4.36 10.50 18.05
N ASN A 221 -4.85 9.51 17.30
CA ASN A 221 -5.03 8.13 17.75
C ASN A 221 -3.89 7.19 17.33
N GLY A 222 -2.78 7.74 16.81
CA GLY A 222 -1.58 6.98 16.46
C GLY A 222 -1.65 6.22 15.15
N LEU A 223 -2.60 6.56 14.25
CA LEU A 223 -2.71 5.95 12.94
C LEU A 223 -1.98 6.78 11.88
N LEU A 224 -1.33 6.07 10.93
CA LEU A 224 -0.93 6.62 9.63
C LEU A 224 -2.07 6.44 8.63
N VAL A 225 -2.23 7.41 7.71
CA VAL A 225 -3.33 7.43 6.74
C VAL A 225 -2.80 7.44 5.32
N SER A 226 -3.22 6.46 4.50
CA SER A 226 -3.08 6.41 3.05
C SER A 226 -4.42 6.80 2.42
N LEU A 227 -4.44 7.75 1.48
CA LEU A 227 -5.66 8.14 0.76
C LEU A 227 -5.60 7.66 -0.70
N TRP A 228 -6.71 7.09 -1.18
CA TRP A 228 -6.85 6.49 -2.51
C TRP A 228 -8.28 6.63 -3.09
N PRO A 229 -8.55 6.40 -4.40
CA PRO A 229 -7.55 6.50 -5.45
C PRO A 229 -7.25 7.96 -5.81
N GLY A 230 -6.02 8.23 -6.23
CA GLY A 230 -5.66 9.49 -6.86
C GLY A 230 -5.79 9.37 -8.37
N GLU A 231 -6.98 9.58 -8.92
CA GLU A 231 -7.26 9.47 -10.36
C GLU A 231 -6.83 10.71 -11.14
N LYS A 232 -6.65 11.83 -10.44
CA LYS A 232 -6.25 13.13 -10.99
C LYS A 232 -5.26 13.82 -10.06
N CYS A 233 -4.42 14.71 -10.59
CA CYS A 233 -3.53 15.53 -9.79
C CYS A 233 -4.27 16.31 -8.68
N ALA A 234 -5.51 16.76 -8.94
CA ALA A 234 -6.32 17.43 -7.93
C ALA A 234 -6.65 16.55 -6.72
N ASP A 235 -6.96 15.26 -6.92
CA ASP A 235 -7.25 14.33 -5.83
C ASP A 235 -6.02 14.13 -4.95
N SER A 236 -4.86 13.97 -5.57
CA SER A 236 -3.57 13.84 -4.90
C SER A 236 -3.20 15.11 -4.14
N HIS A 237 -3.46 16.28 -4.72
CA HIS A 237 -3.24 17.57 -4.05
C HIS A 237 -4.18 17.72 -2.84
N MET A 238 -5.44 17.29 -2.97
CA MET A 238 -6.39 17.28 -1.85
C MET A 238 -5.93 16.34 -0.73
N ALA A 239 -5.46 15.13 -1.05
CA ALA A 239 -4.90 14.20 -0.08
C ALA A 239 -3.72 14.82 0.69
N PHE A 240 -2.80 15.46 -0.03
CA PHE A 240 -1.70 16.21 0.59
C PHE A 240 -2.19 17.34 1.50
N LEU A 241 -3.15 18.15 1.05
CA LEU A 241 -3.72 19.25 1.85
C LEU A 241 -4.47 18.76 3.08
N MET A 242 -5.06 17.57 3.04
CA MET A 242 -5.65 16.92 4.20
C MET A 242 -4.61 16.41 5.21
N GLY A 243 -3.34 16.31 4.78
CA GLY A 243 -2.22 15.88 5.63
C GLY A 243 -2.06 14.36 5.69
N SER A 244 -2.48 13.63 4.64
CA SER A 244 -2.25 12.19 4.57
C SER A 244 -0.75 11.86 4.57
N ASP A 245 -0.38 10.73 5.16
CA ASP A 245 1.00 10.24 5.18
C ASP A 245 1.39 9.64 3.83
N TYR A 246 0.40 9.00 3.17
CA TYR A 246 0.55 8.39 1.87
C TYR A 246 -0.61 8.79 0.96
N LEU A 247 -0.36 8.79 -0.34
CA LEU A 247 -1.38 8.91 -1.38
C LEU A 247 -1.12 7.87 -2.47
N CYS A 248 -2.11 7.03 -2.75
CA CYS A 248 -2.02 6.00 -3.77
C CYS A 248 -2.69 6.52 -5.05
N THR A 249 -1.91 6.64 -6.14
CA THR A 249 -2.34 7.29 -7.38
C THR A 249 -2.32 6.37 -8.58
N ASP A 250 -3.30 6.56 -9.47
CA ASP A 250 -3.40 5.87 -10.75
C ASP A 250 -2.49 6.45 -11.84
N ILE A 251 -2.03 7.71 -11.63
CA ILE A 251 -1.30 8.54 -12.59
C ILE A 251 0.07 9.00 -12.04
N PRO A 252 0.97 8.08 -11.64
CA PRO A 252 2.21 8.44 -10.97
C PRO A 252 3.12 9.34 -11.81
N LEU A 253 3.20 9.15 -13.12
CA LEU A 253 4.11 9.90 -13.98
C LEU A 253 3.62 11.35 -14.17
N GLU A 254 2.33 11.54 -14.46
CA GLU A 254 1.70 12.85 -14.54
C GLU A 254 1.79 13.58 -13.19
N LEU A 255 1.53 12.86 -12.08
CA LEU A 255 1.59 13.44 -10.74
C LEU A 255 3.02 13.86 -10.36
N MET A 256 4.06 13.08 -10.69
CA MET A 256 5.45 13.48 -10.44
C MET A 256 5.80 14.79 -11.17
N GLN A 257 5.34 14.95 -12.43
CA GLN A 257 5.52 16.20 -13.15
C GLN A 257 4.77 17.35 -12.46
N TYR A 258 3.52 17.13 -12.07
CA TYR A 258 2.71 18.11 -11.35
C TYR A 258 3.36 18.54 -10.01
N ILE A 259 3.91 17.59 -9.24
CA ILE A 259 4.63 17.85 -7.99
C ILE A 259 5.83 18.78 -8.25
N LYS A 260 6.62 18.51 -9.29
CA LYS A 260 7.78 19.35 -9.69
C LYS A 260 7.35 20.75 -10.08
N ASP A 261 6.36 20.87 -10.96
CA ASP A 261 5.89 22.14 -11.50
C ASP A 261 5.30 23.07 -10.42
N ASN A 262 4.73 22.48 -9.37
CA ASN A 262 4.10 23.20 -8.26
C ASN A 262 4.96 23.23 -6.98
N ASN A 263 6.19 22.71 -7.00
CA ASN A 263 7.09 22.63 -5.85
C ASN A 263 6.42 22.04 -4.59
N LEU A 264 5.61 20.98 -4.77
CA LEU A 264 4.93 20.34 -3.65
C LEU A 264 5.92 19.47 -2.85
N PRO A 265 5.89 19.51 -1.51
CA PRO A 265 6.76 18.71 -0.68
C PRO A 265 6.22 17.27 -0.54
N ILE A 266 6.01 16.60 -1.65
CA ILE A 266 5.56 15.20 -1.73
C ILE A 266 6.75 14.36 -2.20
N LYS A 267 7.04 13.27 -1.49
CA LYS A 267 8.06 12.30 -1.86
C LYS A 267 7.47 11.27 -2.83
N TYR A 268 8.23 10.85 -3.82
CA TYR A 268 7.83 9.80 -4.76
C TYR A 268 8.95 8.80 -5.00
#